data_6cf6b1d13e863ea5fd48ba8892f83e23
#
_entry.id   6cf6b1d13e863ea5fd48ba8892f83e23
#
_cell.length_a   1.000
_cell.length_b   1.000
_cell.length_c   1.000
_cell.angle_alpha   90.00
_cell.angle_beta   90.00
_cell.angle_gamma   90.00
#
_symmetry.space_group_name_H-M   'P 1'
#
loop_
_entity.id
_entity.type
_entity.pdbx_description
1 polymer ?
#
loop_
_entity_poly.entity_id
_entity_poly.type
_entity_poly.pdbx_seq_one_letter_code
_entity_poly.pdbx_strand_id
1 'polypeptide(L)'
;MRMMPRNRYSLLALLWLAAGLYSLLFRDAAGGAPPFAHFDKVAHFALFFGQFWLTAKAFMQAKRPIPYVALFTLAVLLAAGSEVAQALFTQSRQGDLLDGLADIAGAATALWLAHKVSAAKKQAV
;
A
#
# COMPACT_ATOMS: atom_id res chain seq x y z
N MET A 1 -4.10 -18.64 13.75
CA MET A 1 -4.08 -17.52 12.77
C MET A 1 -3.25 -17.95 11.56
N ARG A 2 -3.81 -17.81 10.38
CA ARG A 2 -3.08 -18.17 9.17
C ARG A 2 -2.04 -17.11 8.83
N MET A 3 -0.82 -17.56 8.59
CA MET A 3 0.26 -16.67 8.24
C MET A 3 0.16 -16.23 6.78
N MET A 4 0.81 -15.13 6.46
CA MET A 4 0.99 -14.66 5.10
C MET A 4 1.61 -15.76 4.24
N PRO A 5 1.10 -16.01 3.02
CA PRO A 5 1.73 -16.96 2.13
C PRO A 5 3.18 -16.59 1.84
N ARG A 6 4.01 -17.60 1.60
CA ARG A 6 5.43 -17.40 1.29
C ARG A 6 5.66 -17.72 -0.18
N ASN A 7 5.74 -16.68 -1.00
CA ASN A 7 6.02 -16.81 -2.43
C ASN A 7 6.65 -15.51 -2.94
N ARG A 8 6.91 -15.45 -4.26
CA ARG A 8 7.57 -14.29 -4.84
C ARG A 8 6.80 -12.99 -4.62
N TYR A 9 5.47 -13.06 -4.57
CA TYR A 9 4.66 -11.86 -4.36
C TYR A 9 4.77 -11.37 -2.91
N SER A 10 4.91 -12.28 -1.96
CA SER A 10 5.17 -11.90 -0.56
C SER A 10 6.52 -11.20 -0.43
N LEU A 11 7.53 -11.71 -1.11
CA LEU A 11 8.85 -11.06 -1.13
C LEU A 11 8.77 -9.68 -1.78
N LEU A 12 8.09 -9.57 -2.93
CA LEU A 12 7.92 -8.29 -3.61
C LEU A 12 7.14 -7.31 -2.74
N ALA A 13 6.11 -7.79 -2.02
CA ALA A 13 5.34 -6.96 -1.10
C ALA A 13 6.22 -6.42 0.03
N LEU A 14 7.09 -7.26 0.58
CA LEU A 14 8.01 -6.85 1.63
C LEU A 14 9.01 -5.81 1.12
N LEU A 15 9.58 -6.02 -0.06
CA LEU A 15 10.51 -5.08 -0.67
C LEU A 15 9.83 -3.75 -0.99
N TRP A 16 8.59 -3.80 -1.47
CA TRP A 16 7.79 -2.62 -1.77
C TRP A 16 7.50 -1.83 -0.49
N LEU A 17 7.16 -2.54 0.59
CA LEU A 17 6.94 -1.91 1.89
C LEU A 17 8.19 -1.18 2.37
N ALA A 18 9.34 -1.82 2.29
CA ALA A 18 10.61 -1.22 2.70
C ALA A 18 10.92 0.03 1.86
N ALA A 19 10.75 -0.05 0.54
CA ALA A 19 10.98 1.08 -0.34
C ALA A 19 9.98 2.21 -0.08
N GLY A 20 8.73 1.86 0.19
CA GLY A 20 7.70 2.85 0.50
C GLY A 20 7.97 3.58 1.80
N LEU A 21 8.34 2.85 2.85
CA LEU A 21 8.67 3.47 4.13
C LEU A 21 9.89 4.38 4.00
N TYR A 22 10.92 3.94 3.28
CA TYR A 22 12.08 4.78 3.02
C TYR A 22 11.66 6.06 2.31
N SER A 23 10.85 5.94 1.25
CA SER A 23 10.42 7.09 0.47
C SER A 23 9.62 8.09 1.32
N LEU A 24 8.72 7.58 2.16
CA LEU A 24 7.85 8.45 2.96
C LEU A 24 8.58 9.13 4.11
N LEU A 25 9.59 8.47 4.69
CA LEU A 25 10.25 8.97 5.88
C LEU A 25 11.59 9.66 5.61
N PHE A 26 12.33 9.24 4.58
CA PHE A 26 13.70 9.69 4.40
C PHE A 26 13.96 10.44 3.08
N ARG A 27 13.15 10.21 2.06
CA ARG A 27 13.37 10.85 0.76
C ARG A 27 13.23 12.37 0.83
N ASP A 28 12.49 12.86 1.80
CA ASP A 28 12.30 14.27 2.04
C ASP A 28 13.62 15.01 2.21
N ALA A 29 14.62 14.37 2.82
CA ALA A 29 15.92 14.96 3.06
C ALA A 29 16.72 15.21 1.78
N ALA A 30 16.37 14.56 0.67
CA ALA A 30 17.05 14.77 -0.60
C ALA A 30 16.73 16.11 -1.25
N GLY A 31 15.64 16.78 -0.83
CA GLY A 31 15.25 18.07 -1.35
C GLY A 31 14.67 18.01 -2.75
N GLY A 32 14.43 19.15 -3.30
CA GLY A 32 13.90 19.29 -4.65
C GLY A 32 12.39 19.46 -4.71
N ALA A 33 11.94 20.19 -5.71
CA ALA A 33 10.52 20.41 -5.93
C ALA A 33 9.88 19.17 -6.54
N PRO A 34 8.61 18.85 -6.20
CA PRO A 34 7.92 17.75 -6.85
C PRO A 34 7.75 18.01 -8.35
N PRO A 35 7.68 16.93 -9.17
CA PRO A 35 7.55 17.07 -10.62
C PRO A 35 6.25 17.78 -11.04
N PHE A 36 5.19 17.70 -10.23
CA PHE A 36 3.90 18.33 -10.52
C PHE A 36 3.12 18.51 -9.21
N ALA A 37 2.06 19.33 -9.28
CA ALA A 37 1.20 19.58 -8.13
C ALA A 37 0.55 18.28 -7.64
N HIS A 38 0.47 18.11 -6.32
CA HIS A 38 -0.12 16.93 -5.69
C HIS A 38 0.61 15.62 -5.99
N PHE A 39 1.88 15.70 -6.35
CA PHE A 39 2.71 14.52 -6.59
C PHE A 39 2.74 13.60 -5.36
N ASP A 40 2.78 14.18 -4.16
CA ASP A 40 2.79 13.41 -2.92
C ASP A 40 1.55 12.51 -2.80
N LYS A 41 0.37 13.00 -3.19
CA LYS A 41 -0.87 12.22 -3.12
C LYS A 41 -0.87 11.08 -4.13
N VAL A 42 -0.36 11.32 -5.32
CA VAL A 42 -0.21 10.26 -6.33
C VAL A 42 0.78 9.20 -5.83
N ALA A 43 1.87 9.61 -5.21
CA ALA A 43 2.86 8.68 -4.65
C ALA A 43 2.25 7.83 -3.54
N HIS A 44 1.49 8.44 -2.62
CA HIS A 44 0.80 7.71 -1.56
C HIS A 44 -0.17 6.69 -2.12
N PHE A 45 -1.00 7.09 -3.08
CA PHE A 45 -1.93 6.18 -3.75
C PHE A 45 -1.18 5.00 -4.37
N ALA A 46 -0.12 5.29 -5.13
CA ALA A 46 0.64 4.25 -5.84
C ALA A 46 1.33 3.29 -4.87
N LEU A 47 1.89 3.80 -3.77
CA LEU A 47 2.56 2.96 -2.78
C LEU A 47 1.57 2.00 -2.11
N PHE A 48 0.40 2.49 -1.71
CA PHE A 48 -0.61 1.65 -1.08
C PHE A 48 -1.27 0.71 -2.09
N PHE A 49 -1.52 1.19 -3.30
CA PHE A 49 -2.02 0.31 -4.36
C PHE A 49 -1.06 -0.86 -4.59
N GLY A 50 0.21 -0.57 -4.83
CA GLY A 50 1.21 -1.61 -5.07
C GLY A 50 1.33 -2.58 -3.91
N GLN A 51 1.34 -2.05 -2.68
CA GLN A 51 1.47 -2.87 -1.47
C GLN A 51 0.33 -3.89 -1.36
N PHE A 52 -0.91 -3.44 -1.50
CA PHE A 52 -2.05 -4.32 -1.31
C PHE A 52 -2.35 -5.16 -2.54
N TRP A 53 -1.99 -4.69 -3.72
CA TRP A 53 -2.03 -5.52 -4.93
C TRP A 53 -1.08 -6.71 -4.82
N LEU A 54 0.19 -6.46 -4.44
CA LEU A 54 1.18 -7.52 -4.29
C LEU A 54 0.78 -8.49 -3.17
N THR A 55 0.25 -7.97 -2.07
CA THR A 55 -0.23 -8.80 -0.96
C THR A 55 -1.38 -9.69 -1.42
N ALA A 56 -2.35 -9.14 -2.13
CA ALA A 56 -3.48 -9.92 -2.67
C ALA A 56 -2.98 -10.98 -3.65
N LYS A 57 -2.02 -10.63 -4.51
CA LYS A 57 -1.44 -11.59 -5.46
C LYS A 57 -0.75 -12.76 -4.74
N ALA A 58 -0.15 -12.50 -3.58
CA ALA A 58 0.47 -13.56 -2.79
C ALA A 58 -0.58 -14.59 -2.35
N PHE A 59 -1.75 -14.14 -1.91
CA PHE A 59 -2.84 -15.05 -1.56
C PHE A 59 -3.39 -15.78 -2.78
N MET A 60 -3.54 -15.08 -3.92
CA MET A 60 -4.00 -15.72 -5.16
C MET A 60 -3.03 -16.80 -5.63
N GLN A 61 -1.72 -16.52 -5.57
CA GLN A 61 -0.70 -17.49 -5.98
C GLN A 61 -0.74 -18.74 -5.09
N ALA A 62 -1.02 -18.56 -3.81
CA ALA A 62 -1.14 -19.67 -2.85
C ALA A 62 -2.48 -20.38 -2.93
N LYS A 63 -3.39 -19.93 -3.79
CA LYS A 63 -4.76 -20.46 -3.91
C LYS A 63 -5.52 -20.38 -2.59
N ARG A 64 -5.32 -19.29 -1.86
CA ARG A 64 -5.96 -19.02 -0.58
C ARG A 64 -6.90 -17.83 -0.72
N PRO A 65 -8.00 -17.81 0.05
CA PRO A 65 -8.91 -16.66 0.04
C PRO A 65 -8.17 -15.39 0.46
N ILE A 66 -8.44 -14.29 -0.22
CA ILE A 66 -7.88 -13.00 0.14
C ILE A 66 -8.63 -12.46 1.34
N PRO A 67 -7.95 -12.17 2.47
CA PRO A 67 -8.63 -11.65 3.67
C PRO A 67 -8.89 -10.14 3.54
N TYR A 68 -9.91 -9.76 2.78
CA TYR A 68 -10.18 -8.37 2.42
C TYR A 68 -10.35 -7.45 3.63
N VAL A 69 -11.14 -7.89 4.62
CA VAL A 69 -11.41 -7.05 5.80
C VAL A 69 -10.12 -6.83 6.59
N ALA A 70 -9.34 -7.88 6.80
CA ALA A 70 -8.08 -7.76 7.53
C ALA A 70 -7.10 -6.86 6.78
N LEU A 71 -7.01 -7.01 5.46
CA LEU A 71 -6.10 -6.21 4.65
C LEU A 71 -6.54 -4.74 4.62
N PHE A 72 -7.83 -4.48 4.49
CA PHE A 72 -8.31 -3.11 4.51
C PHE A 72 -8.09 -2.45 5.88
N THR A 73 -8.32 -3.20 6.96
CA THR A 73 -8.04 -2.71 8.32
C THR A 73 -6.55 -2.38 8.46
N LEU A 74 -5.68 -3.25 7.97
CA LEU A 74 -4.25 -3.00 7.97
C LEU A 74 -3.90 -1.74 7.17
N ALA A 75 -4.57 -1.52 6.03
CA ALA A 75 -4.34 -0.33 5.21
C ALA A 75 -4.68 0.94 5.98
N VAL A 76 -5.80 0.95 6.70
CA VAL A 76 -6.21 2.10 7.51
C VAL A 76 -5.19 2.36 8.62
N LEU A 77 -4.72 1.31 9.28
CA LEU A 77 -3.73 1.44 10.35
C LEU A 77 -2.39 1.94 9.82
N LEU A 78 -1.96 1.45 8.65
CA LEU A 78 -0.73 1.91 8.03
C LEU A 78 -0.85 3.36 7.57
N ALA A 79 -2.00 3.75 7.03
CA ALA A 79 -2.23 5.12 6.60
C ALA A 79 -2.15 6.08 7.79
N ALA A 80 -2.84 5.76 8.88
CA ALA A 80 -2.80 6.57 10.10
C ALA A 80 -1.39 6.61 10.69
N GLY A 81 -0.74 5.44 10.77
CA GLY A 81 0.61 5.35 11.33
C GLY A 81 1.64 6.10 10.51
N SER A 82 1.54 6.06 9.17
CA SER A 82 2.49 6.77 8.31
C SER A 82 2.34 8.29 8.46
N GLU A 83 1.11 8.79 8.61
CA GLU A 83 0.89 10.22 8.83
C GLU A 83 1.47 10.67 10.17
N VAL A 84 1.26 9.89 11.21
CA VAL A 84 1.84 10.18 12.52
C VAL A 84 3.37 10.15 12.44
N ALA A 85 3.94 9.15 11.76
CA ALA A 85 5.39 9.04 11.61
C ALA A 85 5.97 10.22 10.83
N GLN A 86 5.31 10.65 9.77
CA GLN A 86 5.77 11.82 9.01
C GLN A 86 5.72 13.08 9.85
N ALA A 87 4.69 13.26 10.66
CA ALA A 87 4.58 14.42 11.53
C ALA A 87 5.66 14.44 12.62
N LEU A 88 6.02 13.25 13.15
CA LEU A 88 6.96 13.15 14.28
C LEU A 88 8.43 13.07 13.84
N PHE A 89 8.72 12.44 12.71
CA PHE A 89 10.08 12.07 12.33
C PHE A 89 10.64 12.83 11.13
N THR A 90 9.85 13.72 10.53
CA THR A 90 10.34 14.57 9.44
C THR A 90 10.15 16.03 9.82
N GLN A 91 11.07 16.90 9.34
CA GLN A 91 11.00 18.33 9.65
C GLN A 91 10.20 19.10 8.62
N SER A 92 10.20 18.67 7.38
CA SER A 92 9.57 19.38 6.28
C SER A 92 8.25 18.77 5.84
N ARG A 93 7.89 17.59 6.37
CA ARG A 93 6.59 16.97 6.09
C ARG A 93 5.70 17.06 7.31
N GLN A 94 4.47 17.45 7.06
CA GLN A 94 3.43 17.45 8.09
C GLN A 94 2.42 16.37 7.79
N GLY A 95 1.79 15.83 8.84
CA GLY A 95 0.69 14.91 8.65
C GLY A 95 -0.41 15.58 7.82
N ASP A 96 -0.87 14.90 6.79
CA ASP A 96 -1.85 15.45 5.86
C ASP A 96 -2.97 14.42 5.68
N LEU A 97 -4.16 14.81 6.10
CA LEU A 97 -5.34 13.95 6.01
C LEU A 97 -5.60 13.48 4.57
N LEU A 98 -5.35 14.35 3.59
CA LEU A 98 -5.53 14.00 2.17
C LEU A 98 -4.56 12.92 1.74
N ASP A 99 -3.33 12.90 2.27
CA ASP A 99 -2.37 11.84 2.00
C ASP A 99 -2.87 10.50 2.57
N GLY A 100 -3.44 10.53 3.79
CA GLY A 100 -4.05 9.34 4.37
C GLY A 100 -5.23 8.83 3.56
N LEU A 101 -6.05 9.73 3.04
CA LEU A 101 -7.17 9.35 2.17
C LEU A 101 -6.66 8.76 0.85
N ALA A 102 -5.58 9.31 0.29
CA ALA A 102 -4.96 8.75 -0.91
C ALA A 102 -4.43 7.32 -0.66
N ASP A 103 -3.82 7.10 0.50
CA ASP A 103 -3.36 5.77 0.93
C ASP A 103 -4.51 4.77 0.93
N ILE A 104 -5.60 5.13 1.60
CA ILE A 104 -6.77 4.25 1.73
C ILE A 104 -7.39 4.00 0.36
N ALA A 105 -7.50 5.04 -0.47
CA ALA A 105 -8.04 4.91 -1.83
C ALA A 105 -7.21 3.95 -2.67
N GLY A 106 -5.88 4.04 -2.56
CA GLY A 106 -4.98 3.13 -3.27
C GLY A 106 -5.18 1.68 -2.85
N ALA A 107 -5.23 1.42 -1.54
CA ALA A 107 -5.46 0.09 -1.01
C ALA A 107 -6.83 -0.44 -1.41
N ALA A 108 -7.88 0.36 -1.29
CA ALA A 108 -9.23 -0.05 -1.66
C ALA A 108 -9.32 -0.40 -3.14
N THR A 109 -8.69 0.40 -4.01
CA THR A 109 -8.67 0.14 -5.45
C THR A 109 -7.96 -1.18 -5.75
N ALA A 110 -6.81 -1.43 -5.09
CA ALA A 110 -6.07 -2.66 -5.29
C ALA A 110 -6.89 -3.88 -4.87
N LEU A 111 -7.55 -3.81 -3.72
CA LEU A 111 -8.37 -4.92 -3.23
C LEU A 111 -9.60 -5.14 -4.10
N TRP A 112 -10.20 -4.07 -4.62
CA TRP A 112 -11.31 -4.17 -5.56
C TRP A 112 -10.87 -4.87 -6.85
N LEU A 113 -9.74 -4.45 -7.42
CA LEU A 113 -9.19 -5.10 -8.63
C LEU A 113 -8.84 -6.55 -8.36
N ALA A 114 -8.26 -6.85 -7.20
CA ALA A 114 -7.93 -8.22 -6.82
C ALA A 114 -9.19 -9.08 -6.75
N HIS A 115 -10.28 -8.54 -6.21
CA HIS A 115 -11.56 -9.24 -6.19
C HIS A 115 -12.06 -9.53 -7.60
N LYS A 116 -11.99 -8.54 -8.50
CA LYS A 116 -12.42 -8.72 -9.89
C LYS A 116 -11.57 -9.76 -10.61
N VAL A 117 -10.25 -9.69 -10.47
CA VAL A 117 -9.34 -10.63 -11.11
C VAL A 117 -9.54 -12.05 -10.57
N SER A 118 -9.68 -12.18 -9.25
CA SER A 118 -9.89 -13.47 -8.60
C SER A 118 -11.21 -14.11 -9.05
N ALA A 119 -12.28 -13.32 -9.14
CA ALA A 119 -13.57 -13.80 -9.62
C ALA A 119 -13.49 -14.25 -11.09
N ALA A 120 -12.81 -13.48 -11.92
CA ALA A 120 -12.64 -13.82 -13.35
C ALA A 120 -11.86 -15.13 -13.51
N LYS A 121 -10.81 -15.33 -12.72
CA LYS A 121 -10.03 -16.56 -12.75
C LYS A 121 -10.87 -17.78 -12.35
N LYS A 122 -11.72 -17.62 -11.34
CA LYS A 122 -12.62 -18.71 -10.90
C LYS A 122 -13.61 -19.06 -11.99
N GLN A 123 -14.12 -18.08 -12.72
CA GLN A 123 -15.06 -18.33 -13.82
C GLN A 123 -14.39 -18.96 -15.03
N ALA A 124 -13.10 -18.70 -15.23
CA ALA A 124 -12.36 -19.22 -16.37
C ALA A 124 -11.99 -20.71 -16.26
N VAL A 125 -12.11 -21.29 -15.07
CA VAL A 125 -11.78 -22.72 -14.81
C VAL A 125 -12.97 -23.69 -15.03
#